data_a13a81dc2b743ba14e99966035f619d7
#
_entry.id   a13a81dc2b743ba14e99966035f619d7
#
_cell.length_a   1.000
_cell.length_b   1.000
_cell.length_c   1.000
_cell.angle_alpha   90.00
_cell.angle_beta   90.00
_cell.angle_gamma   90.00
#
_symmetry.space_group_name_H-M   'P 1'
#
loop_
_entity.id
_entity.type
_entity.pdbx_description
1 polymer ?
#
loop_
_entity_poly.entity_id
_entity_poly.type
_entity_poly.pdbx_seq_one_letter_code
_entity_poly.pdbx_strand_id
1 'polypeptide(L)'
;MISLATLQARVGSEIGISPWIDISQQSIDDFAAVTIDHQFIHVDPVRARSNAPFGGTIAHGFLTLSLLSHMIESALPDIEGVKRSINYGFDRIRFLSPVPSGSQIRGRFELLRAEVQRDTEVTLCCRATIDIRNHERPPLVADWL
;
A
#
# COMPACT_ATOMS: atom_id res chain seq x y z
N MET A 1 11.10 18.78 -4.54
CA MET A 1 10.25 19.34 -3.46
C MET A 1 9.07 20.11 -4.06
N ILE A 2 7.91 20.03 -3.43
CA ILE A 2 6.72 20.84 -3.76
C ILE A 2 6.24 21.56 -2.50
N SER A 3 5.61 22.74 -2.67
CA SER A 3 5.01 23.44 -1.53
C SER A 3 3.72 22.78 -1.07
N LEU A 4 3.35 22.98 0.19
CA LEU A 4 2.06 22.51 0.71
C LEU A 4 0.88 23.10 -0.10
N ALA A 5 0.95 24.37 -0.48
CA ALA A 5 -0.08 25.00 -1.31
C ALA A 5 -0.24 24.32 -2.67
N THR A 6 0.89 23.93 -3.31
CA THR A 6 0.87 23.18 -4.56
C THR A 6 0.20 21.80 -4.37
N LEU A 7 0.48 21.14 -3.25
CA LEU A 7 -0.17 19.85 -2.94
C LEU A 7 -1.67 20.04 -2.67
N GLN A 8 -2.05 21.04 -1.89
CA GLN A 8 -3.45 21.36 -1.60
C GLN A 8 -4.28 21.67 -2.86
N ALA A 9 -3.67 22.31 -3.85
CA ALA A 9 -4.32 22.57 -5.14
C ALA A 9 -4.60 21.28 -5.94
N ARG A 10 -4.01 20.14 -5.54
CA ARG A 10 -4.22 18.83 -6.17
C ARG A 10 -5.27 17.95 -5.44
N VAL A 11 -5.98 18.49 -4.47
CA VAL A 11 -7.08 17.74 -3.82
C VAL A 11 -8.10 17.30 -4.88
N GLY A 12 -8.52 16.04 -4.82
CA GLY A 12 -9.41 15.39 -5.80
C GLY A 12 -8.70 14.84 -7.04
N SER A 13 -7.36 14.85 -7.07
CA SER A 13 -6.59 14.29 -8.20
C SER A 13 -5.56 13.25 -7.74
N GLU A 14 -5.13 12.41 -8.68
CA GLU A 14 -4.01 11.50 -8.48
C GLU A 14 -2.72 12.31 -8.30
N ILE A 15 -2.03 12.09 -7.18
CA ILE A 15 -0.82 12.83 -6.80
C ILE A 15 0.46 12.05 -7.10
N GLY A 16 0.37 10.72 -7.27
CA GLY A 16 1.53 9.91 -7.59
C GLY A 16 1.21 8.45 -7.79
N ILE A 17 2.13 7.77 -8.49
CA ILE A 17 2.12 6.33 -8.74
C ILE A 17 3.52 5.81 -8.41
N SER A 18 3.62 4.75 -7.60
CA SER A 18 4.89 4.14 -7.26
C SER A 18 5.46 3.29 -8.42
N PRO A 19 6.77 3.01 -8.42
CA PRO A 19 7.30 1.90 -9.19
C PRO A 19 6.64 0.57 -8.83
N TRP A 20 6.80 -0.43 -9.70
CA TRP A 20 6.40 -1.80 -9.43
C TRP A 20 7.34 -2.45 -8.39
N ILE A 21 6.75 -3.21 -7.46
CA ILE A 21 7.45 -3.95 -6.40
C ILE A 21 7.15 -5.43 -6.58
N ASP A 22 8.20 -6.26 -6.57
CA ASP A 22 8.08 -7.72 -6.62
C ASP A 22 7.64 -8.27 -5.25
N ILE A 23 6.61 -9.12 -5.26
CA ILE A 23 6.15 -9.85 -4.09
C ILE A 23 6.64 -11.30 -4.19
N SER A 24 7.85 -11.54 -3.73
CA SER A 24 8.44 -12.88 -3.73
C SER A 24 7.91 -13.75 -2.59
N GLN A 25 8.02 -15.08 -2.74
CA GLN A 25 7.75 -16.01 -1.64
C GLN A 25 8.63 -15.69 -0.43
N GLN A 26 9.89 -15.31 -0.65
CA GLN A 26 10.82 -14.96 0.44
C GLN A 26 10.29 -13.76 1.24
N SER A 27 9.79 -12.70 0.58
CA SER A 27 9.23 -11.54 1.31
C SER A 27 7.97 -11.91 2.10
N ILE A 28 7.18 -12.86 1.60
CA ILE A 28 6.01 -13.39 2.33
C ILE A 28 6.46 -14.18 3.55
N ASP A 29 7.46 -15.06 3.40
CA ASP A 29 8.01 -15.88 4.50
C ASP A 29 8.65 -14.99 5.58
N ASP A 30 9.38 -13.94 5.19
CA ASP A 30 9.97 -12.97 6.12
C ASP A 30 8.88 -12.20 6.89
N PHE A 31 7.82 -11.80 6.21
CA PHE A 31 6.67 -11.15 6.85
C PHE A 31 5.95 -12.09 7.82
N ALA A 32 5.75 -13.35 7.43
CA ALA A 32 5.19 -14.39 8.30
C ALA A 32 6.03 -14.59 9.57
N ALA A 33 7.36 -14.57 9.43
CA ALA A 33 8.28 -14.72 10.56
C ALA A 33 8.17 -13.54 11.54
N VAL A 34 8.11 -12.30 11.04
CA VAL A 34 8.02 -11.09 11.86
C VAL A 34 6.67 -10.97 12.55
N THR A 35 5.58 -11.30 11.86
CA THR A 35 4.21 -11.18 12.40
C THR A 35 3.69 -12.43 13.09
N ILE A 36 4.43 -13.55 12.98
CA ILE A 36 4.03 -14.87 13.52
C ILE A 36 2.74 -15.40 12.84
N ASP A 37 2.44 -14.93 11.65
CA ASP A 37 1.32 -15.41 10.84
C ASP A 37 1.80 -16.43 9.81
N HIS A 38 1.83 -17.70 10.23
CA HIS A 38 2.30 -18.84 9.43
C HIS A 38 1.15 -19.65 8.82
N GLN A 39 0.01 -19.00 8.48
CA GLN A 39 -1.07 -19.71 7.81
C GLN A 39 -0.57 -20.31 6.48
N PHE A 40 -0.95 -21.58 6.23
CA PHE A 40 -0.41 -22.34 5.11
C PHE A 40 -0.61 -21.70 3.73
N ILE A 41 -1.67 -20.90 3.58
CA ILE A 41 -1.95 -20.18 2.32
C ILE A 41 -0.87 -19.15 1.96
N HIS A 42 -0.01 -18.79 2.92
CA HIS A 42 1.09 -17.86 2.73
C HIS A 42 2.44 -18.58 2.60
N VAL A 43 2.70 -19.60 3.43
CA VAL A 43 4.04 -20.15 3.64
C VAL A 43 4.24 -21.59 3.13
N ASP A 44 3.19 -22.26 2.66
CA ASP A 44 3.28 -23.65 2.16
C ASP A 44 2.77 -23.74 0.71
N PRO A 45 3.67 -23.54 -0.28
CA PRO A 45 3.27 -23.56 -1.71
C PRO A 45 2.67 -24.90 -2.16
N VAL A 46 3.09 -26.03 -1.60
CA VAL A 46 2.57 -27.34 -1.96
C VAL A 46 1.14 -27.49 -1.46
N ARG A 47 0.92 -27.23 -0.17
CA ARG A 47 -0.40 -27.32 0.44
C ARG A 47 -1.35 -26.26 -0.11
N ALA A 48 -0.89 -25.03 -0.34
CA ALA A 48 -1.72 -23.95 -0.90
C ALA A 48 -2.22 -24.29 -2.31
N ARG A 49 -1.38 -24.93 -3.15
CA ARG A 49 -1.77 -25.35 -4.49
C ARG A 49 -2.90 -26.38 -4.47
N SER A 50 -2.87 -27.28 -3.51
CA SER A 50 -3.84 -28.39 -3.42
C SER A 50 -5.09 -28.05 -2.62
N ASN A 51 -4.99 -27.18 -1.61
CA ASN A 51 -6.04 -26.98 -0.60
C ASN A 51 -6.50 -25.53 -0.46
N ALA A 52 -5.99 -24.59 -1.27
CA ALA A 52 -6.46 -23.23 -1.29
C ALA A 52 -7.03 -22.86 -2.67
N PRO A 53 -8.04 -21.99 -2.75
CA PRO A 53 -8.71 -21.66 -4.02
C PRO A 53 -7.89 -20.73 -4.93
N PHE A 54 -6.66 -20.40 -4.55
CA PHE A 54 -5.85 -19.35 -5.22
C PHE A 54 -4.84 -19.91 -6.23
N GLY A 55 -4.70 -21.25 -6.32
CA GLY A 55 -3.74 -21.91 -7.21
C GLY A 55 -2.28 -21.87 -6.74
N GLY A 56 -2.01 -21.37 -5.56
CA GLY A 56 -0.68 -21.26 -4.94
C GLY A 56 -0.73 -20.38 -3.69
N THR A 57 0.42 -19.98 -3.19
CA THR A 57 0.51 -19.06 -2.04
C THR A 57 0.18 -17.63 -2.45
N ILE A 58 -0.34 -16.90 -1.49
CA ILE A 58 -0.68 -15.48 -1.60
C ILE A 58 0.00 -14.67 -0.52
N ALA A 59 0.27 -13.40 -0.79
CA ALA A 59 0.75 -12.45 0.21
C ALA A 59 -0.30 -12.23 1.31
N HIS A 60 0.18 -11.96 2.52
CA HIS A 60 -0.67 -11.42 3.58
C HIS A 60 -1.24 -10.07 3.13
N GLY A 61 -2.51 -9.83 3.38
CA GLY A 61 -3.09 -8.51 3.13
C GLY A 61 -2.36 -7.40 3.88
N PHE A 62 -1.92 -7.68 5.11
CA PHE A 62 -1.13 -6.76 5.92
C PHE A 62 0.29 -6.53 5.39
N LEU A 63 0.88 -7.45 4.65
CA LEU A 63 2.14 -7.18 3.93
C LEU A 63 1.92 -6.11 2.86
N THR A 64 0.88 -6.26 2.03
CA THR A 64 0.56 -5.28 1.00
C THR A 64 0.20 -3.91 1.59
N LEU A 65 -0.54 -3.89 2.70
CA LEU A 65 -0.85 -2.67 3.44
C LEU A 65 0.41 -1.98 3.97
N SER A 66 1.35 -2.74 4.54
CA SER A 66 2.60 -2.20 5.10
C SER A 66 3.50 -1.56 4.04
N LEU A 67 3.43 -2.02 2.79
CA LEU A 67 4.21 -1.46 1.68
C LEU A 67 3.73 -0.08 1.22
N LEU A 68 2.53 0.37 1.63
CA LEU A 68 2.01 1.69 1.25
C LEU A 68 2.95 2.83 1.65
N SER A 69 3.64 2.74 2.80
CA SER A 69 4.59 3.76 3.24
C SER A 69 5.74 3.93 2.25
N HIS A 70 6.37 2.83 1.83
CA HIS A 70 7.42 2.84 0.81
C HIS A 70 6.90 3.30 -0.56
N MET A 71 5.69 2.87 -0.92
CA MET A 71 5.08 3.23 -2.20
C MET A 71 4.81 4.73 -2.30
N ILE A 72 4.28 5.36 -1.24
CA ILE A 72 3.99 6.80 -1.29
C ILE A 72 5.26 7.64 -1.30
N GLU A 73 6.28 7.25 -0.54
CA GLU A 73 7.60 7.90 -0.55
C GLU A 73 8.25 7.86 -1.95
N SER A 74 8.06 6.73 -2.66
CA SER A 74 8.57 6.58 -4.03
C SER A 74 7.72 7.31 -5.07
N ALA A 75 6.46 7.60 -4.78
CA ALA A 75 5.51 8.18 -5.71
C ALA A 75 5.45 9.71 -5.65
N LEU A 76 5.78 10.29 -4.50
CA LEU A 76 5.65 11.73 -4.26
C LEU A 76 7.01 12.40 -4.11
N PRO A 77 7.18 13.63 -4.61
CA PRO A 77 8.30 14.46 -4.26
C PRO A 77 8.20 14.91 -2.79
N ASP A 78 9.34 15.19 -2.18
CA ASP A 78 9.39 15.78 -0.84
C ASP A 78 8.54 17.05 -0.75
N ILE A 79 7.85 17.23 0.37
CA ILE A 79 7.04 18.40 0.66
C ILE A 79 7.92 19.39 1.46
N GLU A 80 7.97 20.64 1.01
CA GLU A 80 8.74 21.70 1.66
C GLU A 80 8.33 21.88 3.13
N GLY A 81 9.33 21.91 4.03
CA GLY A 81 9.12 22.11 5.46
C GLY A 81 8.68 20.86 6.22
N VAL A 82 8.32 19.77 5.57
CA VAL A 82 7.97 18.51 6.22
C VAL A 82 9.25 17.79 6.64
N LYS A 83 9.40 17.56 7.94
CA LYS A 83 10.56 16.86 8.53
C LYS A 83 10.35 15.36 8.71
N ARG A 84 9.09 14.93 8.82
CA ARG A 84 8.70 13.53 9.01
C ARG A 84 7.23 13.34 8.66
N SER A 85 6.90 12.15 8.19
CA SER A 85 5.53 11.66 8.04
C SER A 85 5.28 10.56 9.05
N ILE A 86 4.07 10.51 9.59
CA ILE A 86 3.66 9.51 10.58
C ILE A 86 2.34 8.92 10.12
N ASN A 87 2.25 7.60 10.11
CA ASN A 87 1.00 6.91 9.87
C ASN A 87 0.04 7.20 11.02
N TYR A 88 -1.05 7.91 10.73
CA TYR A 88 -2.04 8.30 11.74
C TYR A 88 -3.17 7.29 11.83
N GLY A 89 -3.63 6.77 10.70
CA GLY A 89 -4.68 5.77 10.67
C GLY A 89 -5.31 5.60 9.29
N PHE A 90 -6.43 4.92 9.28
CA PHE A 90 -7.24 4.71 8.09
C PHE A 90 -8.71 4.94 8.44
N ASP A 91 -9.41 5.73 7.61
CA ASP A 91 -10.86 5.85 7.72
C ASP A 91 -11.54 4.60 7.13
N ARG A 92 -10.87 3.96 6.17
CA ARG A 92 -11.40 2.80 5.48
C ARG A 92 -10.28 1.95 4.90
N ILE A 93 -10.38 0.62 5.03
CA ILE A 93 -9.52 -0.36 4.36
C ILE A 93 -10.40 -1.48 3.82
N ARG A 94 -10.11 -1.94 2.60
CA ARG A 94 -10.72 -3.14 1.99
C ARG A 94 -9.66 -3.93 1.26
N PHE A 95 -9.59 -5.22 1.59
CA PHE A 95 -8.85 -6.22 0.85
C PHE A 95 -9.81 -6.87 -0.14
N LEU A 96 -9.61 -6.68 -1.43
CA LEU A 96 -10.60 -6.97 -2.47
C LEU A 96 -10.26 -8.21 -3.29
N SER A 97 -8.98 -8.54 -3.41
CA SER A 97 -8.51 -9.73 -4.13
C SER A 97 -7.14 -10.18 -3.58
N PRO A 98 -6.80 -11.48 -3.72
CA PRO A 98 -5.50 -11.97 -3.29
C PRO A 98 -4.38 -11.46 -4.19
N VAL A 99 -3.18 -11.34 -3.61
CA VAL A 99 -1.93 -11.07 -4.33
C VAL A 99 -1.14 -12.37 -4.40
N PRO A 100 -1.08 -13.06 -5.53
CA PRO A 100 -0.29 -14.29 -5.68
C PRO A 100 1.20 -14.04 -5.44
N SER A 101 1.89 -15.00 -4.82
CA SER A 101 3.35 -15.00 -4.75
C SER A 101 3.94 -14.91 -6.16
N GLY A 102 4.97 -14.09 -6.35
CA GLY A 102 5.59 -13.80 -7.64
C GLY A 102 4.92 -12.67 -8.44
N SER A 103 3.87 -12.04 -7.90
CA SER A 103 3.24 -10.87 -8.53
C SER A 103 4.08 -9.61 -8.38
N GLN A 104 3.81 -8.64 -9.25
CA GLN A 104 4.26 -7.26 -9.09
C GLN A 104 3.08 -6.37 -8.72
N ILE A 105 3.28 -5.52 -7.72
CA ILE A 105 2.27 -4.56 -7.24
C ILE A 105 2.81 -3.14 -7.26
N ARG A 106 1.93 -2.15 -7.34
CA ARG A 106 2.27 -0.72 -7.18
C ARG A 106 1.14 0.01 -6.49
N GLY A 107 1.47 1.14 -5.85
CA GLY A 107 0.49 2.05 -5.26
C GLY A 107 0.15 3.20 -6.18
N ARG A 108 -1.15 3.56 -6.25
CA ARG A 108 -1.64 4.83 -6.80
C ARG A 108 -2.27 5.63 -5.69
N PHE A 109 -2.02 6.92 -5.66
CA PHE A 109 -2.43 7.80 -4.58
C PHE A 109 -3.22 8.98 -5.12
N GLU A 110 -4.47 9.12 -4.66
CA GLU A 110 -5.34 10.27 -4.89
C GLU A 110 -5.42 11.07 -3.59
N LEU A 111 -5.17 12.37 -3.65
CA LEU A 111 -5.30 13.23 -2.48
C LEU A 111 -6.77 13.60 -2.26
N LEU A 112 -7.36 13.14 -1.16
CA LEU A 112 -8.74 13.43 -0.82
C LEU A 112 -8.88 14.72 0.00
N ARG A 113 -7.96 14.94 0.95
CA ARG A 113 -7.94 16.12 1.84
C ARG A 113 -6.51 16.48 2.25
N ALA A 114 -6.26 17.75 2.49
CA ALA A 114 -5.03 18.26 3.06
C ALA A 114 -5.39 19.37 4.05
N GLU A 115 -5.39 19.06 5.34
CA GLU A 115 -5.88 19.90 6.42
C GLU A 115 -4.73 20.36 7.33
N VAL A 116 -4.57 21.67 7.45
CA VAL A 116 -3.65 22.25 8.43
C VAL A 116 -4.33 22.19 9.79
N GLN A 117 -3.77 21.38 10.69
CA GLN A 117 -4.29 21.22 12.05
C GLN A 117 -3.71 22.29 12.99
N ARG A 118 -2.43 22.61 12.81
CA ARG A 118 -1.67 23.62 13.55
C ARG A 118 -0.57 24.17 12.65
N ASP A 119 0.10 25.22 13.07
CA ASP A 119 1.20 25.86 12.32
C ASP A 119 2.32 24.88 11.87
N THR A 120 2.46 23.76 12.56
CA THR A 120 3.51 22.76 12.34
C THR A 120 2.98 21.38 11.98
N GLU A 121 1.68 21.23 11.78
CA GLU A 121 1.05 19.92 11.58
C GLU A 121 0.00 19.96 10.47
N VAL A 122 0.14 19.07 9.51
CA VAL A 122 -0.81 18.89 8.40
C VAL A 122 -1.23 17.43 8.36
N THR A 123 -2.53 17.20 8.28
CA THR A 123 -3.11 15.88 8.01
C THR A 123 -3.45 15.75 6.54
N LEU A 124 -2.87 14.76 5.89
CA LEU A 124 -3.22 14.37 4.53
C LEU A 124 -4.13 13.14 4.59
N CYS A 125 -5.19 13.13 3.82
CA CYS A 125 -5.99 11.94 3.56
C CYS A 125 -5.81 11.54 2.11
N CYS A 126 -5.24 10.37 1.86
CA CYS A 126 -5.02 9.83 0.53
C CYS A 126 -5.83 8.56 0.32
N ARG A 127 -6.52 8.47 -0.83
CA ARG A 127 -6.99 7.17 -1.30
C ARG A 127 -5.82 6.44 -1.93
N ALA A 128 -5.39 5.38 -1.26
CA ALA A 128 -4.38 4.46 -1.76
C ALA A 128 -5.07 3.28 -2.45
N THR A 129 -4.72 3.02 -3.69
CA THR A 129 -5.15 1.85 -4.45
C THR A 129 -3.91 1.07 -4.85
N ILE A 130 -3.86 -0.22 -4.51
CA ILE A 130 -2.81 -1.11 -5.00
C ILE A 130 -3.28 -1.77 -6.29
N ASP A 131 -2.46 -1.74 -7.32
CA ASP A 131 -2.65 -2.50 -8.56
C ASP A 131 -1.76 -3.75 -8.53
N ILE A 132 -2.22 -4.84 -9.13
CA ILE A 132 -1.40 -6.01 -9.52
C ILE A 132 -1.17 -5.93 -11.01
N ARG A 133 0.07 -6.15 -11.45
CA ARG A 133 0.41 -6.13 -12.87
C ARG A 133 -0.38 -7.19 -13.64
N ASN A 134 -0.99 -6.80 -14.75
CA ASN A 134 -1.84 -7.64 -15.60
C ASN A 134 -3.13 -8.15 -14.94
N HIS A 135 -3.61 -7.47 -13.88
CA HIS A 135 -4.90 -7.74 -13.26
C HIS A 135 -5.73 -6.46 -13.24
N GLU A 136 -7.03 -6.58 -13.45
CA GLU A 136 -7.94 -5.43 -13.47
C GLU A 136 -8.43 -5.05 -12.06
N ARG A 137 -8.63 -6.06 -11.20
CA ARG A 137 -9.17 -5.82 -9.86
C ARG A 137 -8.05 -5.48 -8.88
N PRO A 138 -8.10 -4.33 -8.21
CA PRO A 138 -7.13 -3.99 -7.20
C PRO A 138 -7.24 -4.91 -5.98
N PRO A 139 -6.12 -5.36 -5.38
CA PRO A 139 -6.15 -6.16 -4.17
C PRO A 139 -6.49 -5.36 -2.91
N LEU A 140 -6.21 -4.06 -2.90
CA LEU A 140 -6.40 -3.20 -1.75
C LEU A 140 -6.83 -1.80 -2.17
N VAL A 141 -7.79 -1.24 -1.44
CA VAL A 141 -8.15 0.18 -1.46
C VAL A 141 -8.27 0.67 -0.02
N ALA A 142 -7.65 1.80 0.29
CA ALA A 142 -7.67 2.40 1.62
C ALA A 142 -7.78 3.92 1.55
N ASP A 143 -8.55 4.52 2.45
CA ASP A 143 -8.51 5.96 2.74
C ASP A 143 -7.59 6.16 3.95
N TRP A 144 -6.36 6.61 3.68
CA TRP A 144 -5.21 6.60 4.59
C TRP A 144 -4.85 8.01 5.06
N LEU A 145 -4.63 8.13 6.36
CA LEU A 145 -4.29 9.36 7.05
C LEU A 145 -2.83 9.37 7.49
#